data_2523d9705d155c4f78a883002fba1a5b
#
_entry.id   2523d9705d155c4f78a883002fba1a5b
#
_cell.length_a   1.000
_cell.length_b   1.000
_cell.length_c   1.000
_cell.angle_alpha   90.00
_cell.angle_beta   90.00
_cell.angle_gamma   90.00
#
_symmetry.space_group_name_H-M   'P 1'
#
loop_
_entity.id
_entity.type
_entity.pdbx_description
1 polymer ?
#
loop_
_entity_poly.entity_id
_entity_poly.type
_entity_poly.pdbx_seq_one_letter_code
_entity_poly.pdbx_strand_id
1 'polypeptide(L)'
;HFVDDNLMANREYAKDLFRHMAGLGVRWGTQTSIEIARDEELLDLAWKAGCRIVMVGMESTSQGNLEAVRKGWGRADRYRGAIRTIQGHGIAVHALIILGLPEDTAGSIDGTVDFLVEAGAAAAEFFLFTPYPGTPVGDEYRREGRIVDFDPTHYREPFVVFRHSQLSAAELQ
;
A
#
# COMPACT_ATOMS: atom_id res chain seq x y z
N HIS A 1 -9.12 5.44 -14.79
CA HIS A 1 -8.69 5.27 -13.40
C HIS A 1 -9.55 6.11 -12.47
N PHE A 2 -10.08 5.52 -11.37
CA PHE A 2 -10.68 6.28 -10.29
C PHE A 2 -9.56 6.76 -9.37
N VAL A 3 -9.59 8.05 -9.02
CA VAL A 3 -8.54 8.72 -8.23
C VAL A 3 -8.87 8.83 -6.74
N ASP A 4 -9.93 8.17 -6.32
CA ASP A 4 -10.31 8.08 -4.91
C ASP A 4 -9.26 7.27 -4.12
N ASP A 5 -8.89 7.72 -2.93
CA ASP A 5 -7.95 7.00 -2.05
C ASP A 5 -8.48 5.63 -1.61
N ASN A 6 -9.80 5.49 -1.53
CA ASN A 6 -10.47 4.22 -1.25
C ASN A 6 -11.91 4.23 -1.79
N LEU A 7 -12.07 3.98 -3.09
CA LEU A 7 -13.38 3.95 -3.74
C LEU A 7 -14.36 2.97 -3.07
N MET A 8 -13.85 1.89 -2.51
CA MET A 8 -14.66 0.81 -1.92
C MET A 8 -14.82 0.92 -0.41
N ALA A 9 -14.51 2.07 0.20
CA ALA A 9 -14.67 2.28 1.65
C ALA A 9 -16.14 2.17 2.09
N ASN A 10 -17.04 2.77 1.33
CA ASN A 10 -18.48 2.58 1.51
C ASN A 10 -18.95 1.45 0.60
N ARG A 11 -19.15 0.27 1.18
CA ARG A 11 -19.50 -0.97 0.45
C ARG A 11 -20.81 -0.86 -0.32
N GLU A 12 -21.84 -0.32 0.30
CA GLU A 12 -23.16 -0.20 -0.33
C GLU A 12 -23.13 0.76 -1.52
N TYR A 13 -22.51 1.92 -1.34
CA TYR A 13 -22.30 2.86 -2.43
C TYR A 13 -21.51 2.24 -3.58
N ALA A 14 -20.41 1.54 -3.28
CA ALA A 14 -19.57 0.90 -4.29
C ALA A 14 -20.33 -0.20 -5.05
N LYS A 15 -21.09 -1.04 -4.35
CA LYS A 15 -21.94 -2.06 -4.98
C LYS A 15 -22.98 -1.45 -5.91
N ASP A 16 -23.63 -0.38 -5.47
CA ASP A 16 -24.62 0.32 -6.30
C ASP A 16 -23.99 0.96 -7.54
N LEU A 17 -22.87 1.67 -7.38
CA LEU A 17 -22.08 2.21 -8.48
C LEU A 17 -21.72 1.12 -9.50
N PHE A 18 -21.21 -0.02 -9.04
CA PHE A 18 -20.76 -1.10 -9.92
C PHE A 18 -21.92 -1.77 -10.66
N ARG A 19 -23.11 -1.87 -10.04
CA ARG A 19 -24.31 -2.33 -10.74
C ARG A 19 -24.68 -1.43 -11.92
N HIS A 20 -24.58 -0.11 -11.73
CA HIS A 20 -24.83 0.86 -12.81
C HIS A 20 -23.74 0.90 -13.88
N MET A 21 -22.50 0.57 -13.52
CA MET A 21 -21.38 0.51 -14.46
C MET A 21 -21.35 -0.79 -15.28
N ALA A 22 -22.00 -1.84 -14.79
CA ALA A 22 -22.04 -3.12 -15.48
C ALA A 22 -22.66 -2.95 -16.89
N GLY A 23 -21.93 -3.43 -17.90
CA GLY A 23 -22.39 -3.31 -19.30
C GLY A 23 -21.90 -2.07 -20.07
N LEU A 24 -21.23 -1.10 -19.41
CA LEU A 24 -20.65 0.06 -20.11
C LEU A 24 -19.42 -0.30 -20.97
N GLY A 25 -18.87 -1.52 -20.84
CA GLY A 25 -17.73 -1.97 -21.63
C GLY A 25 -16.39 -1.31 -21.27
N VAL A 26 -16.33 -0.55 -20.18
CA VAL A 26 -15.12 0.12 -19.71
C VAL A 26 -14.23 -0.82 -18.90
N ARG A 27 -12.91 -0.61 -18.93
CA ARG A 27 -11.94 -1.23 -18.01
C ARG A 27 -11.33 -0.17 -17.14
N TRP A 28 -11.20 -0.45 -15.85
CA TRP A 28 -10.72 0.54 -14.88
C TRP A 28 -9.93 -0.10 -13.75
N GLY A 29 -9.19 0.73 -13.03
CA GLY A 29 -8.52 0.42 -11.79
C GLY A 29 -8.74 1.51 -10.77
N THR A 30 -8.51 1.19 -9.50
CA THR A 30 -8.67 2.13 -8.37
C THR A 30 -7.77 1.76 -7.21
N GLN A 31 -7.60 2.71 -6.31
CA GLN A 31 -7.01 2.45 -5.00
C GLN A 31 -8.07 1.99 -4.01
N THR A 32 -7.71 1.06 -3.13
CA THR A 32 -8.62 0.52 -2.11
C THR A 32 -7.86 -0.16 -0.98
N SER A 33 -8.58 -0.57 0.07
CA SER A 33 -8.04 -1.38 1.16
C SER A 33 -8.06 -2.87 0.82
N ILE A 34 -7.08 -3.62 1.32
CA ILE A 34 -7.01 -5.10 1.22
C ILE A 34 -8.26 -5.79 1.83
N GLU A 35 -8.96 -5.12 2.71
CA GLU A 35 -10.17 -5.61 3.39
C GLU A 35 -11.35 -5.88 2.43
N ILE A 36 -11.27 -5.43 1.16
CA ILE A 36 -12.26 -5.79 0.14
C ILE A 36 -12.31 -7.30 -0.12
N ALA A 37 -11.21 -8.01 0.16
CA ALA A 37 -11.14 -9.47 0.05
C ALA A 37 -12.20 -10.22 0.90
N ARG A 38 -12.82 -9.56 1.87
CA ARG A 38 -13.87 -10.12 2.73
C ARG A 38 -15.28 -10.00 2.17
N ASP A 39 -15.43 -9.36 1.02
CA ASP A 39 -16.74 -9.11 0.40
C ASP A 39 -16.72 -9.61 -1.04
N GLU A 40 -17.02 -10.91 -1.20
CA GLU A 40 -16.99 -11.58 -2.49
C GLU A 40 -18.04 -10.99 -3.45
N GLU A 41 -19.20 -10.56 -2.95
CA GLU A 41 -20.22 -9.88 -3.77
C GLU A 41 -19.67 -8.59 -4.36
N LEU A 42 -18.93 -7.79 -3.56
CA LEU A 42 -18.31 -6.55 -4.02
C LEU A 42 -17.27 -6.84 -5.10
N LEU A 43 -16.44 -7.87 -4.93
CA LEU A 43 -15.44 -8.27 -5.91
C LEU A 43 -16.07 -8.73 -7.23
N ASP A 44 -17.13 -9.52 -7.16
CA ASP A 44 -17.90 -9.95 -8.35
C ASP A 44 -18.51 -8.77 -9.10
N LEU A 45 -19.13 -7.84 -8.37
CA LEU A 45 -19.72 -6.64 -8.96
C LEU A 45 -18.64 -5.73 -9.57
N ALA A 46 -17.50 -5.54 -8.88
CA ALA A 46 -16.38 -4.77 -9.39
C ALA A 46 -15.86 -5.35 -10.72
N TRP A 47 -15.65 -6.67 -10.77
CA TRP A 47 -15.17 -7.34 -11.99
C TRP A 47 -16.19 -7.20 -13.14
N LYS A 48 -17.48 -7.41 -12.88
CA LYS A 48 -18.56 -7.24 -13.87
C LYS A 48 -18.66 -5.79 -14.37
N ALA A 49 -18.39 -4.83 -13.51
CA ALA A 49 -18.32 -3.40 -13.85
C ALA A 49 -17.07 -3.00 -14.62
N GLY A 50 -16.10 -3.93 -14.80
CA GLY A 50 -14.89 -3.71 -15.58
C GLY A 50 -13.63 -3.42 -14.77
N CYS A 51 -13.64 -3.57 -13.44
CA CYS A 51 -12.43 -3.52 -12.63
C CYS A 51 -11.44 -4.61 -13.07
N ARG A 52 -10.17 -4.24 -13.29
CA ARG A 52 -9.12 -5.20 -13.68
C ARG A 52 -7.91 -5.15 -12.77
N ILE A 53 -7.73 -4.08 -12.04
CA ILE A 53 -6.62 -3.91 -11.10
C ILE A 53 -7.07 -3.06 -9.91
N VAL A 54 -6.61 -3.44 -8.73
CA VAL A 54 -6.70 -2.62 -7.52
C VAL A 54 -5.31 -2.36 -6.96
N MET A 55 -5.04 -1.10 -6.64
CA MET A 55 -3.86 -0.69 -5.90
C MET A 55 -4.18 -0.75 -4.41
N VAL A 56 -3.37 -1.46 -3.66
CA VAL A 56 -3.62 -1.75 -2.25
C VAL A 56 -2.46 -1.28 -1.41
N GLY A 57 -2.70 -0.28 -0.55
CA GLY A 57 -1.75 0.16 0.46
C GLY A 57 -1.56 -0.92 1.51
N MET A 58 -0.56 -1.78 1.32
CA MET A 58 -0.13 -2.77 2.31
C MET A 58 0.85 -2.17 3.32
N GLU A 59 1.63 -1.21 2.89
CA GLU A 59 2.68 -0.45 3.58
C GLU A 59 3.86 -1.31 4.02
N SER A 60 3.63 -2.41 4.73
CA SER A 60 4.66 -3.33 5.18
C SER A 60 4.13 -4.76 5.31
N THR A 61 5.03 -5.73 5.22
CA THR A 61 4.78 -7.13 5.59
C THR A 61 5.14 -7.43 7.05
N SER A 62 5.77 -6.48 7.76
CA SER A 62 6.06 -6.55 9.20
C SER A 62 4.90 -6.00 10.02
N GLN A 63 4.43 -6.78 10.99
CA GLN A 63 3.37 -6.32 11.90
C GLN A 63 3.82 -5.14 12.75
N GLY A 64 5.07 -5.10 13.22
CA GLY A 64 5.60 -4.00 14.00
C GLY A 64 5.66 -2.69 13.19
N ASN A 65 6.08 -2.75 11.93
CA ASN A 65 6.04 -1.59 11.05
C ASN A 65 4.60 -1.10 10.79
N LEU A 66 3.63 -2.01 10.64
CA LEU A 66 2.21 -1.62 10.51
C LEU A 66 1.71 -0.89 11.76
N GLU A 67 2.12 -1.31 12.93
CA GLU A 67 1.80 -0.63 14.20
C GLU A 67 2.47 0.75 14.28
N ALA A 68 3.72 0.87 13.87
CA ALA A 68 4.47 2.12 13.85
C ALA A 68 3.82 3.18 12.94
N VAL A 69 3.25 2.76 11.80
CA VAL A 69 2.51 3.66 10.90
C VAL A 69 1.02 3.77 11.22
N ARG A 70 0.60 3.34 12.42
CA ARG A 70 -0.80 3.35 12.90
C ARG A 70 -1.77 2.56 12.02
N LYS A 71 -1.28 1.57 11.30
CA LYS A 71 -2.05 0.56 10.58
C LYS A 71 -2.07 -0.80 11.30
N GLY A 72 -1.90 -0.82 12.62
CA GLY A 72 -1.90 -2.04 13.44
C GLY A 72 -3.19 -2.88 13.35
N TRP A 73 -4.27 -2.33 12.79
CA TRP A 73 -5.47 -3.07 12.39
C TRP A 73 -5.24 -3.92 11.13
N GLY A 74 -4.24 -3.59 10.30
CA GLY A 74 -3.77 -4.43 9.20
C GLY A 74 -3.13 -5.71 9.76
N ARG A 75 -3.35 -6.81 9.08
CA ARG A 75 -2.86 -8.12 9.51
C ARG A 75 -1.98 -8.69 8.42
N ALA A 76 -0.68 -8.56 8.59
CA ALA A 76 0.33 -9.06 7.64
C ALA A 76 0.13 -10.56 7.33
N ASP A 77 -0.26 -11.35 8.33
CA ASP A 77 -0.56 -12.78 8.20
C ASP A 77 -1.72 -13.09 7.23
N ARG A 78 -2.59 -12.11 6.96
CA ARG A 78 -3.76 -12.27 6.08
C ARG A 78 -3.54 -11.85 4.63
N TYR A 79 -2.47 -11.13 4.36
CA TYR A 79 -2.24 -10.54 3.02
C TYR A 79 -2.20 -11.59 1.91
N ARG A 80 -1.53 -12.73 2.13
CA ARG A 80 -1.44 -13.81 1.13
C ARG A 80 -2.84 -14.34 0.75
N GLY A 81 -3.69 -14.58 1.74
CA GLY A 81 -5.06 -15.04 1.49
C GLY A 81 -5.88 -14.01 0.75
N ALA A 82 -5.79 -12.73 1.18
CA ALA A 82 -6.54 -11.64 0.57
C ALA A 82 -6.13 -11.40 -0.90
N ILE A 83 -4.83 -11.41 -1.21
CA ILE A 83 -4.33 -11.31 -2.59
C ILE A 83 -4.93 -12.42 -3.45
N ARG A 84 -4.87 -13.67 -2.98
CA ARG A 84 -5.43 -14.83 -3.72
C ARG A 84 -6.94 -14.70 -3.94
N THR A 85 -7.69 -14.25 -2.93
CA THR A 85 -9.13 -14.05 -3.06
C THR A 85 -9.43 -13.00 -4.12
N ILE A 86 -8.83 -11.81 -4.05
CA ILE A 86 -9.05 -10.73 -5.03
C ILE A 86 -8.71 -11.19 -6.45
N GLN A 87 -7.56 -11.84 -6.62
CA GLN A 87 -7.11 -12.32 -7.93
C GLN A 87 -7.94 -13.50 -8.43
N GLY A 88 -8.50 -14.30 -7.53
CA GLY A 88 -9.46 -15.35 -7.87
C GLY A 88 -10.73 -14.84 -8.55
N HIS A 89 -11.12 -13.58 -8.28
CA HIS A 89 -12.19 -12.88 -8.98
C HIS A 89 -11.76 -12.20 -10.29
N GLY A 90 -10.51 -12.42 -10.74
CA GLY A 90 -9.98 -11.85 -12.01
C GLY A 90 -9.49 -10.41 -11.89
N ILE A 91 -9.35 -9.87 -10.67
CA ILE A 91 -8.86 -8.50 -10.40
C ILE A 91 -7.41 -8.58 -9.94
N ALA A 92 -6.49 -8.00 -10.71
CA ALA A 92 -5.08 -7.96 -10.35
C ALA A 92 -4.84 -7.12 -9.09
N VAL A 93 -3.91 -7.55 -8.23
CA VAL A 93 -3.49 -6.78 -7.05
C VAL A 93 -2.13 -6.14 -7.34
N HIS A 94 -2.09 -4.81 -7.25
CA HIS A 94 -0.88 -4.00 -7.24
C HIS A 94 -0.61 -3.57 -5.78
N ALA A 95 0.41 -4.17 -5.17
CA ALA A 95 0.78 -3.88 -3.79
C ALA A 95 1.59 -2.59 -3.69
N LEU A 96 1.23 -1.69 -2.79
CA LEU A 96 1.98 -0.47 -2.48
C LEU A 96 2.68 -0.70 -1.14
N ILE A 97 4.01 -0.59 -1.14
CA ILE A 97 4.89 -0.88 0.00
C ILE A 97 5.73 0.35 0.32
N ILE A 98 5.92 0.62 1.59
CA ILE A 98 6.83 1.68 2.08
C ILE A 98 8.09 1.01 2.63
N LEU A 99 9.25 1.44 2.14
CA LEU A 99 10.57 1.04 2.63
C LEU A 99 11.16 2.13 3.52
N GLY A 100 11.99 1.72 4.48
CA GLY A 100 12.63 2.64 5.44
C GLY A 100 11.75 2.94 6.64
N LEU A 101 10.78 2.08 6.95
CA LEU A 101 10.02 2.11 8.19
C LEU A 101 10.91 1.69 9.38
N PRO A 102 10.59 2.07 10.64
CA PRO A 102 11.51 1.97 11.78
C PRO A 102 12.13 0.61 12.03
N GLU A 103 11.44 -0.49 11.71
CA GLU A 103 11.92 -1.86 11.92
C GLU A 103 12.54 -2.49 10.68
N ASP A 104 12.66 -1.76 9.57
CA ASP A 104 13.23 -2.31 8.35
C ASP A 104 14.74 -2.57 8.50
N THR A 105 15.13 -3.68 7.93
CA THR A 105 16.52 -4.12 7.72
C THR A 105 16.68 -4.54 6.26
N ALA A 106 17.89 -4.70 5.77
CA ALA A 106 18.13 -5.26 4.44
C ALA A 106 17.41 -6.61 4.26
N GLY A 107 17.51 -7.49 5.27
CA GLY A 107 16.85 -8.80 5.22
C GLY A 107 15.31 -8.73 5.25
N SER A 108 14.70 -7.73 5.91
CA SER A 108 13.24 -7.57 5.89
C SER A 108 12.74 -7.03 4.54
N ILE A 109 13.55 -6.22 3.87
CA ILE A 109 13.25 -5.72 2.51
C ILE A 109 13.25 -6.89 1.53
N ASP A 110 14.31 -7.71 1.54
CA ASP A 110 14.39 -8.93 0.70
C ASP A 110 13.20 -9.87 1.00
N GLY A 111 12.92 -10.10 2.29
CA GLY A 111 11.78 -10.93 2.71
C GLY A 111 10.42 -10.39 2.26
N THR A 112 10.28 -9.06 2.11
CA THR A 112 9.07 -8.44 1.55
C THR A 112 8.91 -8.76 0.07
N VAL A 113 10.00 -8.70 -0.70
CA VAL A 113 9.98 -9.08 -2.11
C VAL A 113 9.61 -10.55 -2.27
N ASP A 114 10.27 -11.44 -1.52
CA ASP A 114 9.97 -12.87 -1.53
C ASP A 114 8.51 -13.15 -1.18
N PHE A 115 8.00 -12.49 -0.14
CA PHE A 115 6.59 -12.60 0.26
C PHE A 115 5.64 -12.23 -0.87
N LEU A 116 5.87 -11.10 -1.55
CA LEU A 116 5.00 -10.63 -2.63
C LEU A 116 5.01 -11.58 -3.84
N VAL A 117 6.18 -12.12 -4.18
CA VAL A 117 6.34 -13.14 -5.22
C VAL A 117 5.57 -14.42 -4.84
N GLU A 118 5.77 -14.94 -3.62
CA GLU A 118 5.08 -16.14 -3.14
C GLU A 118 3.56 -15.95 -2.96
N ALA A 119 3.12 -14.75 -2.58
CA ALA A 119 1.70 -14.41 -2.51
C ALA A 119 1.07 -14.32 -3.89
N GLY A 120 1.89 -14.15 -4.94
CA GLY A 120 1.48 -14.03 -6.32
C GLY A 120 0.89 -12.66 -6.64
N ALA A 121 1.33 -11.58 -5.98
CA ALA A 121 0.91 -10.23 -6.33
C ALA A 121 1.24 -9.93 -7.80
N ALA A 122 0.28 -9.33 -8.53
CA ALA A 122 0.45 -9.07 -9.96
C ALA A 122 1.49 -7.98 -10.25
N ALA A 123 1.62 -7.01 -9.33
CA ALA A 123 2.61 -5.94 -9.37
C ALA A 123 2.90 -5.47 -7.94
N ALA A 124 4.04 -4.83 -7.75
CA ALA A 124 4.37 -4.10 -6.53
C ALA A 124 5.04 -2.77 -6.89
N GLU A 125 4.76 -1.75 -6.09
CA GLU A 125 5.42 -0.45 -6.15
C GLU A 125 5.97 -0.13 -4.77
N PHE A 126 7.22 0.32 -4.73
CA PHE A 126 7.95 0.59 -3.51
C PHE A 126 8.18 2.09 -3.36
N PHE A 127 7.79 2.63 -2.23
CA PHE A 127 7.96 4.03 -1.87
C PHE A 127 8.96 4.16 -0.73
N LEU A 128 9.78 5.22 -0.75
CA LEU A 128 10.61 5.55 0.40
C LEU A 128 9.80 6.29 1.46
N PHE A 129 9.91 5.83 2.70
CA PHE A 129 9.37 6.57 3.83
C PHE A 129 9.92 8.00 3.84
N THR A 130 9.02 8.98 3.89
CA THR A 130 9.40 10.39 3.91
C THR A 130 8.68 11.09 5.05
N PRO A 131 9.40 11.52 6.11
CA PRO A 131 8.81 12.22 7.25
C PRO A 131 8.54 13.69 6.89
N TYR A 132 7.41 13.95 6.20
CA TYR A 132 7.05 15.27 5.68
C TYR A 132 6.94 16.33 6.79
N PRO A 133 7.47 17.55 6.58
CA PRO A 133 7.28 18.66 7.50
C PRO A 133 5.81 18.97 7.76
N GLY A 134 5.48 19.30 9.01
CA GLY A 134 4.10 19.60 9.42
C GLY A 134 3.22 18.37 9.66
N THR A 135 3.77 17.18 9.52
CA THR A 135 3.10 15.95 9.98
C THR A 135 3.59 15.55 11.37
N PRO A 136 2.79 14.85 12.18
CA PRO A 136 3.24 14.39 13.51
C PRO A 136 4.55 13.60 13.47
N VAL A 137 4.73 12.73 12.48
CA VAL A 137 5.95 11.93 12.31
C VAL A 137 7.13 12.80 11.84
N GLY A 138 6.91 13.78 10.98
CA GLY A 138 7.95 14.73 10.57
C GLY A 138 8.44 15.58 11.73
N ASP A 139 7.53 16.05 12.59
CA ASP A 139 7.84 16.80 13.78
C ASP A 139 8.58 15.96 14.83
N GLU A 140 8.24 14.68 14.96
CA GLU A 140 8.94 13.71 15.81
C GLU A 140 10.38 13.51 15.33
N TYR A 141 10.58 13.18 14.04
CA TYR A 141 11.92 13.00 13.47
C TYR A 141 12.78 14.24 13.55
N ARG A 142 12.19 15.42 13.39
CA ARG A 142 12.89 16.69 13.58
C ARG A 142 13.32 16.91 15.02
N ARG A 143 12.43 16.64 15.99
CA ARG A 143 12.71 16.77 17.44
C ARG A 143 13.81 15.81 17.89
N GLU A 144 13.88 14.63 17.31
CA GLU A 144 14.91 13.62 17.57
C GLU A 144 16.23 13.90 16.83
N GLY A 145 16.33 14.95 16.02
CA GLY A 145 17.52 15.25 15.22
C GLY A 145 17.80 14.23 14.12
N ARG A 146 16.78 13.53 13.65
CA ARG A 146 16.89 12.49 12.62
C ARG A 146 16.73 13.03 11.21
N ILE A 147 16.20 14.23 11.00
CA ILE A 147 16.20 14.88 9.69
C ILE A 147 17.62 15.31 9.37
N VAL A 148 18.16 14.88 8.24
CA VAL A 148 19.54 15.15 7.77
C VAL A 148 19.59 16.00 6.52
N ASP A 149 18.47 16.14 5.82
CA ASP A 149 18.33 17.00 4.66
C ASP A 149 17.07 17.87 4.83
N PHE A 150 17.25 19.17 4.67
CA PHE A 150 16.17 20.17 4.86
C PHE A 150 15.75 20.85 3.56
N ASP A 151 16.28 20.41 2.42
CA ASP A 151 15.85 20.94 1.11
C ASP A 151 14.44 20.44 0.78
N PRO A 152 13.44 21.32 0.65
CA PRO A 152 12.07 20.91 0.34
C PRO A 152 11.94 20.13 -0.97
N THR A 153 12.87 20.32 -1.91
CA THR A 153 12.86 19.64 -3.21
C THR A 153 13.28 18.17 -3.11
N HIS A 154 13.91 17.78 -1.99
CA HIS A 154 14.33 16.41 -1.71
C HIS A 154 13.30 15.58 -0.94
N TYR A 155 12.17 16.17 -0.53
CA TYR A 155 11.09 15.39 0.12
C TYR A 155 10.27 14.61 -0.91
N ARG A 156 10.96 13.84 -1.72
CA ARG A 156 10.43 12.97 -2.78
C ARG A 156 11.48 11.92 -3.16
N GLU A 157 11.06 10.87 -3.79
CA GLU A 157 11.97 9.87 -4.34
C GLU A 157 12.92 10.46 -5.40
N PRO A 158 14.15 9.96 -5.44
CA PRO A 158 14.76 8.89 -4.64
C PRO A 158 15.52 9.39 -3.39
N PHE A 159 15.21 10.56 -2.86
CA PHE A 159 16.00 11.18 -1.79
C PHE A 159 15.62 10.64 -0.40
N VAL A 160 16.64 10.31 0.40
CA VAL A 160 16.50 9.92 1.81
C VAL A 160 16.87 11.11 2.68
N VAL A 161 15.86 11.79 3.23
CA VAL A 161 16.02 13.04 4.00
C VAL A 161 16.19 12.80 5.51
N PHE A 162 16.23 11.56 5.95
CA PHE A 162 16.26 11.19 7.36
C PHE A 162 17.31 10.11 7.65
N ARG A 163 17.71 10.02 8.92
CA ARG A 163 18.57 8.95 9.41
C ARG A 163 17.69 7.78 9.86
N HIS A 164 17.84 6.64 9.20
CA HIS A 164 17.28 5.37 9.65
C HIS A 164 18.16 4.75 10.76
N SER A 165 17.56 3.93 11.62
CA SER A 165 18.27 3.31 12.75
C SER A 165 19.22 2.19 12.35
N GLN A 166 18.92 1.49 11.26
CA GLN A 166 19.60 0.26 10.84
C GLN A 166 20.14 0.31 9.41
N LEU A 167 19.60 1.18 8.55
CA LEU A 167 19.95 1.27 7.13
C LEU A 167 20.62 2.62 6.83
N SER A 168 21.63 2.61 5.99
CA SER A 168 22.19 3.81 5.41
C SER A 168 21.29 4.38 4.31
N ALA A 169 21.49 5.65 3.94
CA ALA A 169 20.77 6.25 2.83
C ALA A 169 21.04 5.51 1.51
N ALA A 170 22.25 4.99 1.32
CA ALA A 170 22.62 4.25 0.11
C ALA A 170 21.96 2.85 0.03
N GLU A 171 21.62 2.24 1.17
CA GLU A 171 20.88 0.98 1.20
C GLU A 171 19.37 1.17 0.98
N LEU A 172 18.86 2.38 1.23
CA LEU A 172 17.47 2.73 0.99
C LEU A 172 17.21 3.27 -0.43
N GLN A 173 18.24 3.71 -1.14
CA GLN A 173 18.20 4.16 -2.54
C GLN A 173 18.44 3.02 -3.52
#